data_c3fdecea061c20983ea9bbbbf9527a58
#
_entry.id   c3fdecea061c20983ea9bbbbf9527a58
#
_cell.length_a   1.000
_cell.length_b   1.000
_cell.length_c   1.000
_cell.angle_alpha   90.00
_cell.angle_beta   90.00
_cell.angle_gamma   90.00
#
_symmetry.space_group_name_H-M   'P 1'
#
loop_
_entity.id
_entity.type
_entity.pdbx_description
1 polymer ?
#
loop_
_entity_poly.entity_id
_entity_poly.type
_entity_poly.pdbx_seq_one_letter_code
_entity_poly.pdbx_strand_id
1 'polypeptide(L)'
;DKFYEIVSPSAYKDFFSIKANFLANFSKYIDRESFYNGSKEELQGFLKKHKEIMYKPVNGLAGSNVKKIITKDINNIDEFYDEIIKKDILLESYVKQHDKVSDFAPKSVNTIRVMTFAYNGSSEIVLAMMRFGNGIENVDNFHKGGMGVLVDVETGCLVGSAVDKDDNIFEEHPYSKIKFDGFKIPNWDIIKKTCLEAALVNSNIHMVGWDVAVTDKGCTFIEGNRRAGWDLPQVLFNRGRKDLMNYCLDKINKNEGTNYKV
;
A
#
# COMPACT_ATOMS: atom_id res chain seq x y z
N ASP A 1 10.72 13.36 -14.46
CA ASP A 1 10.89 12.22 -13.55
C ASP A 1 12.32 11.82 -13.23
N LYS A 2 13.21 12.77 -13.37
CA LYS A 2 14.64 12.61 -13.10
C LYS A 2 14.92 12.15 -11.66
N PHE A 3 14.14 12.66 -10.69
CA PHE A 3 14.20 12.25 -9.29
C PHE A 3 14.00 10.72 -9.12
N TYR A 4 12.93 10.19 -9.68
CA TYR A 4 12.63 8.75 -9.54
C TYR A 4 13.67 7.86 -10.23
N GLU A 5 14.31 8.31 -11.31
CA GLU A 5 15.37 7.52 -11.94
C GLU A 5 16.64 7.44 -11.08
N ILE A 6 16.83 8.39 -10.15
CA ILE A 6 17.92 8.36 -9.17
C ILE A 6 17.55 7.47 -7.99
N VAL A 7 16.37 7.71 -7.35
CA VAL A 7 16.01 7.04 -6.09
C VAL A 7 15.31 5.69 -6.29
N SER A 8 14.77 5.41 -7.47
CA SER A 8 14.05 4.17 -7.83
C SER A 8 14.15 3.91 -9.33
N PRO A 9 15.29 3.45 -9.83
CA PRO A 9 15.55 3.32 -11.27
C PRO A 9 14.53 2.44 -11.99
N SER A 10 14.21 2.82 -13.23
CA SER A 10 13.24 2.09 -14.08
C SER A 10 13.67 0.66 -14.40
N ALA A 11 14.96 0.37 -14.32
CA ALA A 11 15.50 -0.99 -14.45
C ALA A 11 14.88 -1.99 -13.44
N TYR A 12 14.41 -1.50 -12.29
CA TYR A 12 13.78 -2.32 -11.24
C TYR A 12 12.26 -2.22 -11.22
N LYS A 13 11.61 -1.74 -12.30
CA LYS A 13 10.15 -1.55 -12.34
C LYS A 13 9.38 -2.84 -12.02
N ASP A 14 9.81 -3.97 -12.56
CA ASP A 14 9.12 -5.25 -12.43
C ASP A 14 9.21 -5.85 -11.03
N PHE A 15 10.10 -5.33 -10.18
CA PHE A 15 10.21 -5.72 -8.78
C PHE A 15 8.92 -5.42 -7.98
N PHE A 16 8.21 -4.36 -8.35
CA PHE A 16 6.96 -3.95 -7.72
C PHE A 16 5.73 -4.07 -8.63
N SER A 17 5.87 -3.82 -9.94
CA SER A 17 4.73 -3.75 -10.87
C SER A 17 4.12 -5.11 -11.17
N ILE A 18 4.92 -6.16 -11.13
CA ILE A 18 4.45 -7.54 -11.29
C ILE A 18 4.11 -8.07 -9.90
N LYS A 19 2.81 -8.29 -9.63
CA LYS A 19 2.33 -8.70 -8.29
C LYS A 19 2.95 -10.00 -7.79
N ALA A 20 3.21 -10.95 -8.70
CA ALA A 20 3.89 -12.20 -8.36
C ALA A 20 5.32 -11.96 -7.86
N ASN A 21 6.07 -11.03 -8.49
CA ASN A 21 7.41 -10.66 -8.04
C ASN A 21 7.37 -9.96 -6.68
N PHE A 22 6.38 -9.08 -6.48
CA PHE A 22 6.18 -8.44 -5.18
C PHE A 22 5.93 -9.46 -4.08
N LEU A 23 5.04 -10.43 -4.30
CA LEU A 23 4.78 -11.51 -3.36
C LEU A 23 6.03 -12.32 -3.04
N ALA A 24 6.80 -12.71 -4.06
CA ALA A 24 8.02 -13.49 -3.88
C ALA A 24 9.09 -12.75 -3.06
N ASN A 25 9.32 -11.47 -3.36
CA ASN A 25 10.35 -10.67 -2.70
C ASN A 25 9.96 -10.21 -1.28
N PHE A 26 8.67 -10.05 -1.00
CA PHE A 26 8.16 -9.49 0.25
C PHE A 26 7.27 -10.47 1.04
N SER A 27 7.30 -11.77 0.74
CA SER A 27 6.49 -12.81 1.41
C SER A 27 6.57 -12.75 2.94
N LYS A 28 7.74 -12.43 3.51
CA LYS A 28 7.96 -12.25 4.96
C LYS A 28 7.04 -11.17 5.58
N TYR A 29 6.61 -10.18 4.79
CA TYR A 29 5.83 -9.02 5.25
C TYR A 29 4.36 -9.10 4.82
N ILE A 30 3.94 -10.25 4.27
CA ILE A 30 2.59 -10.46 3.72
C ILE A 30 1.91 -11.54 4.55
N ASP A 31 0.95 -11.15 5.40
CA ASP A 31 0.16 -12.06 6.24
C ASP A 31 -1.19 -12.37 5.57
N ARG A 32 -1.13 -12.89 4.34
CA ARG A 32 -2.30 -13.43 3.63
C ARG A 32 -1.87 -14.56 2.70
N GLU A 33 -2.74 -15.56 2.59
CA GLU A 33 -2.52 -16.64 1.65
C GLU A 33 -2.79 -16.17 0.22
N SER A 34 -2.07 -16.74 -0.73
CA SER A 34 -2.25 -16.45 -2.16
C SER A 34 -2.25 -17.74 -2.98
N PHE A 35 -2.91 -17.68 -4.13
CA PHE A 35 -2.85 -18.72 -5.16
C PHE A 35 -2.48 -18.07 -6.49
N TYR A 36 -1.43 -18.62 -7.13
CA TYR A 36 -0.99 -18.18 -8.44
C TYR A 36 -0.31 -19.33 -9.20
N ASN A 37 -0.79 -19.63 -10.40
CA ASN A 37 -0.26 -20.68 -11.29
C ASN A 37 -0.08 -22.07 -10.64
N GLY A 38 -0.88 -22.38 -9.62
CA GLY A 38 -0.91 -23.68 -8.98
C GLY A 38 -1.83 -24.68 -9.70
N SER A 39 -1.90 -25.91 -9.17
CA SER A 39 -2.82 -26.93 -9.68
C SER A 39 -4.29 -26.64 -9.32
N LYS A 40 -5.22 -27.34 -9.97
CA LYS A 40 -6.65 -27.21 -9.67
C LYS A 40 -6.98 -27.70 -8.24
N GLU A 41 -6.27 -28.71 -7.77
CA GLU A 41 -6.41 -29.24 -6.40
C GLU A 41 -5.96 -28.21 -5.38
N GLU A 42 -4.85 -27.47 -5.64
CA GLU A 42 -4.39 -26.36 -4.81
C GLU A 42 -5.40 -25.20 -4.80
N LEU A 43 -5.99 -24.85 -5.96
CA LEU A 43 -7.07 -23.89 -6.05
C LEU A 43 -8.26 -24.31 -5.18
N GLN A 44 -8.71 -25.56 -5.30
CA GLN A 44 -9.81 -26.06 -4.47
C GLN A 44 -9.51 -25.97 -2.98
N GLY A 45 -8.27 -26.29 -2.58
CA GLY A 45 -7.79 -26.16 -1.22
C GLY A 45 -7.85 -24.70 -0.73
N PHE A 46 -7.39 -23.77 -1.55
CA PHE A 46 -7.41 -22.34 -1.28
C PHE A 46 -8.85 -21.80 -1.14
N LEU A 47 -9.74 -22.13 -2.07
CA LEU A 47 -11.14 -21.69 -2.04
C LEU A 47 -11.93 -22.23 -0.84
N LYS A 48 -11.63 -23.46 -0.38
CA LYS A 48 -12.26 -24.04 0.82
C LYS A 48 -11.89 -23.33 2.11
N LYS A 49 -10.67 -22.78 2.19
CA LYS A 49 -10.17 -22.05 3.37
C LYS A 49 -10.72 -20.63 3.49
N HIS A 50 -11.00 -19.98 2.36
CA HIS A 50 -11.31 -18.55 2.31
C HIS A 50 -12.72 -18.30 1.79
N LYS A 51 -13.57 -17.65 2.61
CA LYS A 51 -14.93 -17.26 2.21
C LYS A 51 -14.95 -16.11 1.21
N GLU A 52 -13.94 -15.24 1.28
CA GLU A 52 -13.79 -14.05 0.47
C GLU A 52 -12.34 -13.98 -0.04
N ILE A 53 -12.19 -13.68 -1.31
CA ILE A 53 -10.89 -13.56 -1.97
C ILE A 53 -10.83 -12.32 -2.83
N MET A 54 -9.61 -11.85 -3.06
CA MET A 54 -9.32 -10.79 -4.02
C MET A 54 -8.82 -11.40 -5.32
N TYR A 55 -9.45 -11.05 -6.43
CA TYR A 55 -9.07 -11.41 -7.79
C TYR A 55 -8.29 -10.25 -8.40
N LYS A 56 -7.03 -10.46 -8.75
CA LYS A 56 -6.12 -9.40 -9.18
C LYS A 56 -5.36 -9.80 -10.46
N PRO A 57 -5.50 -9.10 -11.58
CA PRO A 57 -4.60 -9.29 -12.71
C PRO A 57 -3.15 -9.02 -12.29
N VAL A 58 -2.22 -9.91 -12.63
CA VAL A 58 -0.80 -9.81 -12.23
C VAL A 58 -0.18 -8.52 -12.77
N ASN A 59 -0.47 -8.17 -14.01
CA ASN A 59 0.07 -7.00 -14.70
C ASN A 59 -0.85 -5.75 -14.64
N GLY A 60 -1.83 -5.71 -13.73
CA GLY A 60 -2.76 -4.57 -13.57
C GLY A 60 -2.15 -3.41 -12.76
N LEU A 61 -2.36 -2.16 -13.22
CA LEU A 61 -1.96 -0.95 -12.52
C LEU A 61 -3.16 -0.28 -11.83
N ALA A 62 -2.89 0.47 -10.74
CA ALA A 62 -3.86 1.33 -10.03
C ALA A 62 -5.17 0.62 -9.63
N GLY A 63 -5.11 -0.67 -9.29
CA GLY A 63 -6.30 -1.44 -8.90
C GLY A 63 -7.31 -1.67 -10.03
N SER A 64 -6.88 -1.60 -11.31
CA SER A 64 -7.73 -1.90 -12.45
C SER A 64 -8.12 -3.38 -12.45
N ASN A 65 -9.41 -3.66 -12.61
CA ASN A 65 -9.98 -5.02 -12.64
C ASN A 65 -9.74 -5.86 -11.37
N VAL A 66 -9.39 -5.23 -10.25
CA VAL A 66 -9.37 -5.90 -8.95
C VAL A 66 -10.79 -6.10 -8.48
N LYS A 67 -11.14 -7.33 -8.09
CA LYS A 67 -12.50 -7.70 -7.65
C LYS A 67 -12.43 -8.47 -6.36
N LYS A 68 -13.40 -8.25 -5.48
CA LYS A 68 -13.71 -9.13 -4.36
C LYS A 68 -14.65 -10.23 -4.87
N ILE A 69 -14.34 -11.47 -4.59
CA ILE A 69 -15.16 -12.64 -4.95
C ILE A 69 -15.55 -13.37 -3.65
N ILE A 70 -16.81 -13.74 -3.56
CA ILE A 70 -17.31 -14.63 -2.52
C ILE A 70 -17.19 -16.05 -3.05
N THR A 71 -16.42 -16.91 -2.39
CA THR A 71 -16.04 -18.22 -2.93
C THR A 71 -17.23 -19.17 -3.14
N LYS A 72 -18.29 -19.05 -2.32
CA LYS A 72 -19.53 -19.82 -2.49
C LYS A 72 -20.29 -19.50 -3.79
N ASP A 73 -20.01 -18.37 -4.41
CA ASP A 73 -20.68 -17.95 -5.64
C ASP A 73 -19.94 -18.47 -6.90
N ILE A 74 -18.83 -19.20 -6.72
CA ILE A 74 -18.12 -19.90 -7.80
C ILE A 74 -18.83 -21.25 -8.06
N ASN A 75 -19.68 -21.27 -9.09
CA ASN A 75 -20.51 -22.44 -9.39
C ASN A 75 -19.74 -23.54 -10.15
N ASN A 76 -18.75 -23.15 -10.97
CA ASN A 76 -17.94 -24.08 -11.77
C ASN A 76 -16.45 -23.80 -11.55
N ILE A 77 -15.80 -24.68 -10.80
CA ILE A 77 -14.38 -24.55 -10.47
C ILE A 77 -13.49 -24.76 -11.70
N ASP A 78 -13.89 -25.61 -12.64
CA ASP A 78 -13.11 -25.88 -13.84
C ASP A 78 -13.05 -24.65 -14.74
N GLU A 79 -14.19 -24.03 -15.00
CA GLU A 79 -14.25 -22.79 -15.77
C GLU A 79 -13.51 -21.64 -15.06
N PHE A 80 -13.65 -21.55 -13.73
CA PHE A 80 -12.95 -20.52 -12.95
C PHE A 80 -11.43 -20.71 -12.99
N TYR A 81 -10.96 -21.98 -12.88
CA TYR A 81 -9.54 -22.30 -13.01
C TYR A 81 -8.99 -21.89 -14.38
N ASP A 82 -9.69 -22.30 -15.46
CA ASP A 82 -9.27 -21.96 -16.81
C ASP A 82 -9.26 -20.44 -17.05
N GLU A 83 -10.25 -19.73 -16.49
CA GLU A 83 -10.30 -18.26 -16.54
C GLU A 83 -9.09 -17.61 -15.88
N ILE A 84 -8.77 -18.00 -14.64
CA ILE A 84 -7.68 -17.36 -13.88
C ILE A 84 -6.31 -17.64 -14.49
N ILE A 85 -6.10 -18.85 -15.02
CA ILE A 85 -4.85 -19.20 -15.73
C ILE A 85 -4.74 -18.37 -17.03
N LYS A 86 -5.79 -18.36 -17.85
CA LYS A 86 -5.79 -17.65 -19.13
C LYS A 86 -5.61 -16.14 -18.99
N LYS A 87 -6.15 -15.55 -17.92
CA LYS A 87 -6.10 -14.10 -17.67
C LYS A 87 -4.93 -13.67 -16.79
N ASP A 88 -4.06 -14.59 -16.41
CA ASP A 88 -2.90 -14.34 -15.54
C ASP A 88 -3.31 -13.65 -14.22
N ILE A 89 -4.14 -14.36 -13.43
CA ILE A 89 -4.75 -13.83 -12.21
C ILE A 89 -4.07 -14.38 -10.97
N LEU A 90 -3.71 -13.47 -10.08
CA LEU A 90 -3.37 -13.74 -8.69
C LEU A 90 -4.64 -13.69 -7.84
N LEU A 91 -4.89 -14.75 -7.07
CA LEU A 91 -5.89 -14.75 -6.01
C LEU A 91 -5.19 -14.53 -4.66
N GLU A 92 -5.78 -13.70 -3.81
CA GLU A 92 -5.32 -13.50 -2.43
C GLU A 92 -6.50 -13.62 -1.46
N SER A 93 -6.25 -14.16 -0.26
CA SER A 93 -7.24 -14.10 0.81
C SER A 93 -7.56 -12.65 1.16
N TYR A 94 -8.83 -12.39 1.55
CA TYR A 94 -9.22 -11.04 1.96
C TYR A 94 -8.50 -10.63 3.25
N VAL A 95 -7.97 -9.42 3.29
CA VAL A 95 -7.26 -8.90 4.47
C VAL A 95 -8.28 -8.55 5.56
N LYS A 96 -8.17 -9.21 6.71
CA LYS A 96 -8.87 -8.78 7.90
C LYS A 96 -8.08 -7.66 8.57
N GLN A 97 -8.50 -6.42 8.34
CA GLN A 97 -7.88 -5.28 9.02
C GLN A 97 -8.32 -5.19 10.49
N HIS A 98 -7.51 -4.51 11.30
CA HIS A 98 -7.78 -4.25 12.71
C HIS A 98 -9.09 -3.48 12.88
N ASP A 99 -9.95 -3.89 13.83
CA ASP A 99 -11.31 -3.38 14.00
C ASP A 99 -11.35 -1.84 14.11
N LYS A 100 -10.49 -1.22 14.95
CA LYS A 100 -10.42 0.24 15.10
C LYS A 100 -10.15 1.00 13.79
N VAL A 101 -9.48 0.38 12.83
CA VAL A 101 -9.23 0.95 11.51
C VAL A 101 -10.38 0.66 10.57
N SER A 102 -10.95 -0.54 10.65
CA SER A 102 -12.14 -0.94 9.89
C SER A 102 -13.34 -0.07 10.20
N ASP A 103 -13.49 0.37 11.46
CA ASP A 103 -14.63 1.18 11.92
C ASP A 103 -14.78 2.51 11.16
N PHE A 104 -13.71 3.07 10.60
CA PHE A 104 -13.80 4.26 9.75
C PHE A 104 -14.60 4.00 8.47
N ALA A 105 -14.22 2.97 7.71
CA ALA A 105 -14.85 2.59 6.45
C ALA A 105 -14.79 1.06 6.27
N PRO A 106 -15.77 0.30 6.81
CA PRO A 106 -15.68 -1.16 6.90
C PRO A 106 -15.77 -1.88 5.55
N LYS A 107 -16.21 -1.21 4.50
CA LYS A 107 -16.28 -1.79 3.15
C LYS A 107 -14.95 -1.83 2.44
N SER A 108 -13.99 -0.98 2.82
CA SER A 108 -12.67 -0.89 2.21
C SER A 108 -11.57 -1.33 3.16
N VAL A 109 -10.45 -1.78 2.62
CA VAL A 109 -9.21 -1.88 3.39
C VAL A 109 -8.58 -0.50 3.43
N ASN A 110 -8.61 0.15 4.61
CA ASN A 110 -8.01 1.46 4.81
C ASN A 110 -6.51 1.29 5.00
N THR A 111 -5.69 1.90 4.16
CA THR A 111 -4.25 1.63 4.09
C THR A 111 -3.41 2.82 4.55
N ILE A 112 -2.24 2.52 5.10
CA ILE A 112 -1.23 3.53 5.38
C ILE A 112 -0.26 3.53 4.20
N ARG A 113 -0.08 4.69 3.55
CA ARG A 113 1.04 4.93 2.65
C ARG A 113 2.24 5.34 3.49
N VAL A 114 3.23 4.45 3.61
CA VAL A 114 4.50 4.75 4.28
C VAL A 114 5.56 4.95 3.21
N MET A 115 6.16 6.12 3.15
CA MET A 115 7.26 6.43 2.24
C MET A 115 8.59 6.26 2.96
N THR A 116 9.40 5.31 2.51
CA THR A 116 10.73 5.06 3.05
C THR A 116 11.82 5.52 2.12
N PHE A 117 12.93 5.96 2.68
CA PHE A 117 14.18 6.17 1.98
C PHE A 117 15.26 5.27 2.59
N ALA A 118 15.97 4.51 1.76
CA ALA A 118 17.02 3.57 2.17
C ALA A 118 18.31 3.87 1.39
N TYR A 119 19.41 4.03 2.11
CA TYR A 119 20.70 4.30 1.52
C TYR A 119 21.84 3.82 2.43
N ASN A 120 22.91 3.24 1.85
CA ASN A 120 24.07 2.73 2.60
C ASN A 120 23.72 1.82 3.77
N GLY A 121 22.77 0.89 3.57
CA GLY A 121 22.40 -0.10 4.59
C GLY A 121 21.54 0.46 5.74
N SER A 122 21.14 1.72 5.68
CA SER A 122 20.19 2.33 6.62
C SER A 122 18.89 2.73 5.91
N SER A 123 17.80 2.77 6.67
CA SER A 123 16.49 3.18 6.17
C SER A 123 15.79 4.11 7.15
N GLU A 124 14.94 4.97 6.63
CA GLU A 124 14.13 5.91 7.41
C GLU A 124 12.75 6.08 6.76
N ILE A 125 11.77 6.46 7.56
CA ILE A 125 10.46 6.88 7.06
C ILE A 125 10.52 8.39 6.83
N VAL A 126 10.36 8.80 5.58
CA VAL A 126 10.38 10.23 5.22
C VAL A 126 8.99 10.86 5.28
N LEU A 127 7.94 10.05 5.20
CA LEU A 127 6.56 10.50 5.27
C LEU A 127 5.63 9.31 5.50
N ALA A 128 4.55 9.54 6.26
CA ALA A 128 3.45 8.59 6.36
C ALA A 128 2.10 9.32 6.29
N MET A 129 1.13 8.69 5.64
CA MET A 129 -0.24 9.18 5.56
C MET A 129 -1.20 8.01 5.52
N MET A 130 -2.34 8.15 6.13
CA MET A 130 -3.38 7.13 6.12
C MET A 130 -4.46 7.49 5.11
N ARG A 131 -4.92 6.49 4.36
CA ARG A 131 -6.00 6.62 3.39
C ARG A 131 -7.22 5.89 3.91
N PHE A 132 -8.37 6.50 3.74
CA PHE A 132 -9.65 5.95 4.12
C PHE A 132 -10.59 5.93 2.92
N GLY A 133 -11.37 4.87 2.80
CA GLY A 133 -12.51 4.86 1.88
C GLY A 133 -13.59 5.83 2.35
N ASN A 134 -14.54 6.15 1.48
CA ASN A 134 -15.66 7.04 1.80
C ASN A 134 -16.82 6.36 2.54
N GLY A 135 -16.71 5.06 2.88
CA GLY A 135 -17.75 4.25 3.50
C GLY A 135 -18.79 3.68 2.51
N ILE A 136 -18.75 4.08 1.25
CA ILE A 136 -19.66 3.63 0.19
C ILE A 136 -18.95 2.63 -0.71
N GLU A 137 -17.77 2.99 -1.20
CA GLU A 137 -16.95 2.21 -2.12
C GLU A 137 -16.12 1.13 -1.38
N ASN A 138 -15.69 0.11 -2.13
CA ASN A 138 -14.86 -0.98 -1.59
C ASN A 138 -13.35 -0.69 -1.64
N VAL A 139 -12.96 0.56 -1.90
CA VAL A 139 -11.56 1.00 -2.05
C VAL A 139 -11.29 2.29 -1.29
N ASP A 140 -10.06 2.45 -0.82
CA ASP A 140 -9.55 3.65 -0.16
C ASP A 140 -8.79 4.59 -1.10
N ASN A 141 -8.86 4.33 -2.41
CA ASN A 141 -8.11 5.08 -3.41
C ASN A 141 -8.54 6.55 -3.45
N PHE A 142 -7.58 7.45 -3.20
CA PHE A 142 -7.76 8.90 -3.18
C PHE A 142 -8.47 9.44 -4.42
N HIS A 143 -8.08 8.97 -5.61
CA HIS A 143 -8.71 9.40 -6.88
C HIS A 143 -10.11 8.81 -7.13
N LYS A 144 -10.53 7.82 -6.32
CA LYS A 144 -11.87 7.19 -6.39
C LYS A 144 -12.78 7.61 -5.22
N GLY A 145 -12.54 8.80 -4.67
CA GLY A 145 -13.37 9.36 -3.59
C GLY A 145 -12.93 8.97 -2.18
N GLY A 146 -11.75 8.37 -2.03
CA GLY A 146 -11.10 8.21 -0.73
C GLY A 146 -10.53 9.53 -0.23
N MET A 147 -10.10 9.54 1.02
CA MET A 147 -9.50 10.70 1.67
C MET A 147 -8.19 10.33 2.35
N GLY A 148 -7.31 11.30 2.53
CA GLY A 148 -6.02 11.14 3.20
C GLY A 148 -5.88 11.97 4.45
N VAL A 149 -5.08 11.48 5.42
CA VAL A 149 -4.71 12.19 6.64
C VAL A 149 -3.23 11.97 6.90
N LEU A 150 -2.53 12.99 7.39
CA LEU A 150 -1.14 12.86 7.80
C LEU A 150 -1.00 11.97 9.02
N VAL A 151 0.11 11.24 9.08
CA VAL A 151 0.51 10.45 10.23
C VAL A 151 1.79 11.05 10.81
N ASP A 152 1.79 11.36 12.08
CA ASP A 152 3.02 11.66 12.82
C ASP A 152 3.88 10.39 12.91
N VAL A 153 5.05 10.42 12.27
CA VAL A 153 5.91 9.24 12.11
C VAL A 153 6.44 8.73 13.47
N GLU A 154 6.63 9.62 14.44
CA GLU A 154 7.15 9.21 15.75
C GLU A 154 6.07 8.56 16.60
N THR A 155 4.90 9.13 16.65
CA THR A 155 3.82 8.68 17.53
C THR A 155 2.85 7.68 16.88
N GLY A 156 2.69 7.74 15.55
CA GLY A 156 1.67 7.00 14.81
C GLY A 156 0.26 7.55 15.01
N CYS A 157 0.15 8.79 15.47
CA CYS A 157 -1.14 9.47 15.55
C CYS A 157 -1.48 10.16 14.22
N LEU A 158 -2.75 10.17 13.86
CA LEU A 158 -3.24 11.02 12.78
C LEU A 158 -3.15 12.48 13.21
N VAL A 159 -2.81 13.36 12.28
CA VAL A 159 -2.60 14.79 12.54
C VAL A 159 -3.51 15.61 11.66
N GLY A 160 -4.37 16.40 12.30
CA GLY A 160 -5.28 17.33 11.64
C GLY A 160 -6.46 16.65 10.95
N SER A 161 -6.95 17.26 9.89
CA SER A 161 -8.14 16.86 9.16
C SER A 161 -7.80 15.99 7.95
N ALA A 162 -8.77 15.18 7.50
CA ALA A 162 -8.68 14.48 6.22
C ALA A 162 -8.96 15.45 5.06
N VAL A 163 -8.36 15.15 3.90
CA VAL A 163 -8.63 15.88 2.65
C VAL A 163 -8.92 14.86 1.55
N ASP A 164 -9.91 15.13 0.71
CA ASP A 164 -10.20 14.36 -0.50
C ASP A 164 -9.59 15.01 -1.76
N LYS A 165 -9.80 14.39 -2.93
CA LYS A 165 -9.28 14.87 -4.22
C LYS A 165 -9.91 16.20 -4.71
N ASP A 166 -11.03 16.61 -4.13
CA ASP A 166 -11.77 17.82 -4.47
C ASP A 166 -11.50 18.94 -3.43
N ASP A 167 -10.42 18.78 -2.64
CA ASP A 167 -9.97 19.71 -1.57
C ASP A 167 -10.99 19.91 -0.43
N ASN A 168 -11.95 18.98 -0.29
CA ASN A 168 -12.85 19.03 0.86
C ASN A 168 -12.11 18.57 2.13
N ILE A 169 -12.31 19.31 3.23
CA ILE A 169 -11.66 19.08 4.52
C ILE A 169 -12.67 18.45 5.49
N PHE A 170 -12.25 17.38 6.18
CA PHE A 170 -13.07 16.62 7.11
C PHE A 170 -12.36 16.48 8.46
N GLU A 171 -12.93 17.00 9.55
CA GLU A 171 -12.41 16.78 10.91
C GLU A 171 -12.75 15.38 11.41
N GLU A 172 -13.85 14.81 10.93
CA GLU A 172 -14.34 13.47 11.22
C GLU A 172 -14.71 12.74 9.93
N HIS A 173 -14.64 11.42 9.96
CA HIS A 173 -15.00 10.61 8.81
C HIS A 173 -16.49 10.76 8.46
N PRO A 174 -16.88 11.12 7.23
CA PRO A 174 -18.26 11.46 6.87
C PRO A 174 -19.26 10.33 7.11
N TYR A 175 -18.81 9.07 7.00
CA TYR A 175 -19.64 7.89 7.25
C TYR A 175 -19.71 7.50 8.73
N SER A 176 -18.56 7.27 9.38
CA SER A 176 -18.50 6.73 10.75
C SER A 176 -18.53 7.78 11.87
N LYS A 177 -18.32 9.06 11.54
CA LYS A 177 -18.21 10.17 12.50
C LYS A 177 -17.05 10.04 13.48
N ILE A 178 -16.07 9.17 13.18
CA ILE A 178 -14.85 9.04 13.97
C ILE A 178 -13.94 10.23 13.63
N LYS A 179 -13.43 10.90 14.65
CA LYS A 179 -12.46 12.00 14.50
C LYS A 179 -11.13 11.47 14.03
N PHE A 180 -10.48 12.23 13.14
CA PHE A 180 -9.15 11.87 12.63
C PHE A 180 -8.06 12.31 13.59
N ASP A 181 -8.04 13.59 13.96
CA ASP A 181 -6.96 14.16 14.77
C ASP A 181 -6.77 13.41 16.11
N GLY A 182 -5.54 13.02 16.37
CA GLY A 182 -5.17 12.28 17.59
C GLY A 182 -5.51 10.79 17.56
N PHE A 183 -6.14 10.25 16.51
CA PHE A 183 -6.37 8.80 16.41
C PHE A 183 -5.04 8.06 16.34
N LYS A 184 -4.78 7.20 17.31
CA LYS A 184 -3.58 6.37 17.40
C LYS A 184 -3.73 5.13 16.53
N ILE A 185 -2.89 5.01 15.50
CA ILE A 185 -2.83 3.81 14.65
C ILE A 185 -2.38 2.61 15.48
N PRO A 186 -3.17 1.51 15.51
CA PRO A 186 -2.75 0.30 16.20
C PRO A 186 -1.46 -0.27 15.61
N ASN A 187 -0.63 -0.87 16.46
CA ASN A 187 0.60 -1.57 16.05
C ASN A 187 1.64 -0.71 15.29
N TRP A 188 1.62 0.62 15.49
CA TRP A 188 2.48 1.54 14.74
C TRP A 188 3.96 1.19 14.79
N ASP A 189 4.49 0.79 15.94
CA ASP A 189 5.91 0.41 16.09
C ASP A 189 6.27 -0.82 15.24
N ILE A 190 5.34 -1.78 15.12
CA ILE A 190 5.51 -2.95 14.25
C ILE A 190 5.50 -2.50 12.78
N ILE A 191 4.59 -1.61 12.41
CA ILE A 191 4.49 -1.05 11.05
C ILE A 191 5.78 -0.32 10.67
N LYS A 192 6.27 0.59 11.54
CA LYS A 192 7.55 1.30 11.34
C LYS A 192 8.68 0.32 11.07
N LYS A 193 8.88 -0.64 11.99
CA LYS A 193 9.95 -1.64 11.88
C LYS A 193 9.83 -2.43 10.58
N THR A 194 8.64 -2.91 10.25
CA THR A 194 8.39 -3.71 9.05
C THR A 194 8.72 -2.94 7.77
N CYS A 195 8.31 -1.68 7.67
CA CYS A 195 8.58 -0.85 6.49
C CYS A 195 10.08 -0.52 6.35
N LEU A 196 10.77 -0.27 7.48
CA LEU A 196 12.21 -0.01 7.49
C LEU A 196 13.02 -1.24 7.07
N GLU A 197 12.67 -2.43 7.56
CA GLU A 197 13.30 -3.68 7.14
C GLU A 197 13.06 -3.97 5.66
N ALA A 198 11.83 -3.78 5.18
CA ALA A 198 11.47 -4.04 3.79
C ALA A 198 12.18 -3.10 2.80
N ALA A 199 12.43 -1.86 3.22
CA ALA A 199 13.16 -0.89 2.39
C ALA A 199 14.60 -1.31 2.09
N LEU A 200 15.18 -2.20 2.89
CA LEU A 200 16.55 -2.71 2.73
C LEU A 200 16.65 -3.98 1.86
N VAL A 201 15.52 -4.54 1.41
CA VAL A 201 15.50 -5.80 0.63
C VAL A 201 16.24 -5.66 -0.70
N ASN A 202 16.19 -4.48 -1.32
CA ASN A 202 16.92 -4.20 -2.56
C ASN A 202 17.67 -2.88 -2.46
N SER A 203 18.99 -2.95 -2.33
CA SER A 203 19.87 -1.79 -2.15
C SER A 203 19.92 -0.82 -3.34
N ASN A 204 19.45 -1.22 -4.50
CA ASN A 204 19.37 -0.36 -5.70
C ASN A 204 18.09 0.48 -5.77
N ILE A 205 17.17 0.29 -4.83
CA ILE A 205 15.91 1.02 -4.76
C ILE A 205 15.89 1.82 -3.45
N HIS A 206 16.16 3.13 -3.57
CA HIS A 206 16.31 3.97 -2.39
C HIS A 206 14.98 4.49 -1.85
N MET A 207 13.96 4.66 -2.69
CA MET A 207 12.66 5.17 -2.25
C MET A 207 11.53 4.22 -2.65
N VAL A 208 10.68 3.90 -1.68
CA VAL A 208 9.48 3.08 -1.89
C VAL A 208 8.31 3.67 -1.11
N GLY A 209 7.14 3.69 -1.72
CA GLY A 209 5.86 3.92 -1.03
C GLY A 209 5.16 2.59 -0.77
N TRP A 210 5.08 2.19 0.48
CA TRP A 210 4.40 0.97 0.93
C TRP A 210 2.93 1.24 1.21
N ASP A 211 2.04 0.44 0.66
CA ASP A 211 0.64 0.42 1.07
C ASP A 211 0.45 -0.70 2.09
N VAL A 212 0.17 -0.32 3.31
CA VAL A 212 0.17 -1.20 4.47
C VAL A 212 -1.22 -1.25 5.09
N ALA A 213 -1.77 -2.45 5.26
CA ALA A 213 -2.98 -2.66 6.05
C ALA A 213 -2.62 -3.01 7.49
N VAL A 214 -3.33 -2.41 8.45
CA VAL A 214 -3.19 -2.72 9.87
C VAL A 214 -4.00 -3.96 10.20
N THR A 215 -3.39 -4.93 10.87
CA THR A 215 -4.05 -6.18 11.29
C THR A 215 -3.93 -6.36 12.81
N ASP A 216 -4.67 -7.30 13.38
CA ASP A 216 -4.59 -7.64 14.80
C ASP A 216 -3.18 -8.12 15.22
N LYS A 217 -2.43 -8.71 14.28
CA LYS A 217 -1.06 -9.22 14.51
C LYS A 217 0.04 -8.20 14.22
N GLY A 218 -0.31 -7.01 13.76
CA GLY A 218 0.63 -5.98 13.32
C GLY A 218 0.21 -5.36 12.01
N CYS A 219 0.78 -5.81 10.89
CA CYS A 219 0.46 -5.29 9.57
C CYS A 219 0.69 -6.32 8.47
N THR A 220 0.15 -6.04 7.29
CA THR A 220 0.47 -6.76 6.05
C THR A 220 0.61 -5.78 4.89
N PHE A 221 1.59 -6.00 4.02
CA PHE A 221 1.75 -5.19 2.82
C PHE A 221 0.68 -5.53 1.79
N ILE A 222 0.06 -4.51 1.24
CA ILE A 222 -0.87 -4.62 0.11
C ILE A 222 -0.09 -4.55 -1.19
N GLU A 223 0.77 -3.52 -1.32
CA GLU A 223 1.66 -3.32 -2.45
C GLU A 223 2.84 -2.42 -2.10
N GLY A 224 3.87 -2.43 -2.95
CA GLY A 224 4.96 -1.48 -2.94
C GLY A 224 4.96 -0.64 -4.22
N ASN A 225 5.19 0.64 -4.09
CA ASN A 225 5.15 1.59 -5.18
C ASN A 225 6.53 2.22 -5.40
N ARG A 226 7.19 1.89 -6.52
CA ARG A 226 8.46 2.51 -6.93
C ARG A 226 8.33 4.03 -7.11
N ARG A 227 7.19 4.48 -7.61
CA ARG A 227 6.81 5.91 -7.71
C ARG A 227 5.69 6.15 -6.73
N ALA A 228 6.04 6.56 -5.52
CA ALA A 228 5.10 6.67 -4.40
C ALA A 228 3.98 7.71 -4.59
N GLY A 229 4.11 8.60 -5.59
CA GLY A 229 3.19 9.72 -5.82
C GLY A 229 3.44 10.86 -4.83
N TRP A 230 3.37 12.10 -5.32
CA TRP A 230 3.52 13.30 -4.49
C TRP A 230 2.24 14.15 -4.44
N ASP A 231 1.21 13.77 -5.18
CA ASP A 231 -0.09 14.42 -5.22
C ASP A 231 -0.75 14.47 -3.84
N LEU A 232 -1.02 13.33 -3.23
CA LEU A 232 -1.61 13.29 -1.89
C LEU A 232 -0.75 14.01 -0.82
N PRO A 233 0.58 13.79 -0.72
CA PRO A 233 1.42 14.59 0.17
C PRO A 233 1.30 16.09 -0.05
N GLN A 234 1.26 16.55 -1.30
CA GLN A 234 1.18 17.98 -1.60
C GLN A 234 -0.16 18.58 -1.17
N VAL A 235 -1.26 17.86 -1.38
CA VAL A 235 -2.60 18.26 -0.91
C VAL A 235 -2.62 18.35 0.61
N LEU A 236 -2.17 17.32 1.32
CA LEU A 236 -2.18 17.28 2.78
C LEU A 236 -1.32 18.36 3.45
N PHE A 237 -0.22 18.74 2.82
CA PHE A 237 0.64 19.83 3.32
C PHE A 237 0.28 21.20 2.74
N ASN A 238 -0.66 21.26 1.80
CA ASN A 238 -1.01 22.46 1.03
C ASN A 238 0.23 23.16 0.45
N ARG A 239 1.21 22.38 0.00
CA ARG A 239 2.45 22.88 -0.63
C ARG A 239 3.20 21.79 -1.38
N GLY A 240 4.05 22.19 -2.32
CA GLY A 240 5.01 21.29 -2.96
C GLY A 240 5.98 20.67 -1.96
N ARG A 241 6.43 19.44 -2.23
CA ARG A 241 7.33 18.68 -1.34
C ARG A 241 8.73 18.47 -1.93
N LYS A 242 9.23 19.46 -2.67
CA LYS A 242 10.63 19.47 -3.14
C LYS A 242 11.64 19.42 -1.99
N ASP A 243 11.28 19.91 -0.82
CA ASP A 243 12.05 19.81 0.40
C ASP A 243 12.45 18.37 0.73
N LEU A 244 11.50 17.44 0.75
CA LEU A 244 11.76 16.03 1.00
C LEU A 244 12.53 15.35 -0.15
N MET A 245 12.23 15.72 -1.39
CA MET A 245 12.97 15.21 -2.54
C MET A 245 14.46 15.60 -2.47
N ASN A 246 14.73 16.88 -2.21
CA ASN A 246 16.10 17.37 -2.07
C ASN A 246 16.80 16.75 -0.86
N TYR A 247 16.12 16.59 0.27
CA TYR A 247 16.65 15.89 1.43
C TYR A 247 17.18 14.47 1.07
N CYS A 248 16.44 13.70 0.32
CA CYS A 248 16.88 12.37 -0.14
C CYS A 248 18.09 12.48 -1.11
N LEU A 249 18.03 13.42 -2.06
CA LEU A 249 19.13 13.63 -3.00
C LEU A 249 20.41 14.11 -2.33
N ASP A 250 20.32 14.99 -1.33
CA ASP A 250 21.47 15.50 -0.58
C ASP A 250 22.21 14.37 0.17
N LYS A 251 21.49 13.36 0.66
CA LYS A 251 22.11 12.18 1.26
C LYS A 251 22.89 11.36 0.23
N ILE A 252 22.36 11.17 -0.97
CA ILE A 252 23.04 10.49 -2.07
C ILE A 252 24.26 11.33 -2.51
N ASN A 253 24.06 12.62 -2.79
CA ASN A 253 25.10 13.54 -3.24
C ASN A 253 26.30 13.57 -2.30
N LYS A 254 26.05 13.66 -0.99
CA LYS A 254 27.09 13.69 0.03
C LYS A 254 27.97 12.45 0.03
N ASN A 255 27.41 11.31 -0.27
CA ASN A 255 28.12 10.03 -0.23
C ASN A 255 28.79 9.68 -1.57
N GLU A 256 28.19 10.07 -2.71
CA GLU A 256 28.68 9.74 -4.06
C GLU A 256 29.46 10.86 -4.72
N GLY A 257 29.54 12.05 -4.10
CA GLY A 257 30.18 13.22 -4.69
C GLY A 257 29.42 13.78 -5.90
N THR A 258 28.11 13.50 -6.00
CA THR A 258 27.24 13.98 -7.07
C THR A 258 26.57 15.32 -6.73
N ASN A 259 25.82 15.91 -7.65
CA ASN A 259 25.09 17.17 -7.43
C ASN A 259 23.68 17.09 -8.06
N TYR A 260 22.92 16.07 -7.67
CA TYR A 260 21.53 15.93 -8.11
C TYR A 260 20.63 16.97 -7.45
N LYS A 261 19.68 17.52 -8.22
CA LYS A 261 18.66 18.49 -7.76
C LYS A 261 17.33 18.27 -8.48
N VAL A 262 16.24 18.65 -7.81
CA VAL A 262 14.86 18.64 -8.36
C VAL A 262 14.43 20.06 -8.75
#